data_1f011e23b568526fb688a7119036137f
#
_entry.id   1f011e23b568526fb688a7119036137f
#
_cell.length_a   1.000
_cell.length_b   1.000
_cell.length_c   1.000
_cell.angle_alpha   90.00
_cell.angle_beta   90.00
_cell.angle_gamma   90.00
#
_symmetry.space_group_name_H-M   'P 1'
#
loop_
_entity.id
_entity.type
_entity.pdbx_description
1 polymer ?
#
loop_
_entity_poly.entity_id
_entity_poly.type
_entity_poly.pdbx_seq_one_letter_code
_entity_poly.pdbx_strand_id
1 'polypeptide(L)'
;MSEVIVLVTGGFDPIHSGHIAYLKDAKKLGDKLIVGVNSDQWLVQKKGSPFLPIEERIEIVSNLSVVDKAIEFTDDELNSASGAIQKVIDQYPDNKIIFANGGDRTSDNIPEMEKFKNNKNVEFKFGVGGDFKKNSSSWILKNWQGPLEYRPWGWFRIIDDSDDHKIKEIQVNPNSRLSYQSHAKRSEVWTVIKGDATVLIDDSEHHLKVNNSVFIPVGSKHRLENNTDTPLNLSLIHI
;
A
#
# COMPACT_ATOMS: atom_id res chain seq x y z
N MET A 1 32.71 3.21 -28.16
CA MET A 1 31.64 4.12 -27.81
C MET A 1 31.37 3.92 -26.33
N SER A 2 31.20 4.97 -25.53
CA SER A 2 30.84 4.84 -24.13
C SER A 2 29.41 4.27 -24.02
N GLU A 3 29.19 3.31 -23.12
CA GLU A 3 27.85 2.75 -22.86
C GLU A 3 26.90 3.85 -22.35
N VAL A 4 25.63 3.76 -22.72
CA VAL A 4 24.57 4.62 -22.18
C VAL A 4 23.94 3.92 -20.98
N ILE A 5 24.03 4.55 -19.81
CA ILE A 5 23.47 4.03 -18.56
C ILE A 5 22.09 4.66 -18.34
N VAL A 6 21.07 3.84 -18.20
CA VAL A 6 19.73 4.31 -17.84
C VAL A 6 19.53 4.09 -16.35
N LEU A 7 19.14 5.14 -15.64
CA LEU A 7 18.76 5.08 -14.23
C LEU A 7 17.26 5.34 -14.10
N VAL A 8 16.59 4.48 -13.37
CA VAL A 8 15.23 4.67 -12.89
C VAL A 8 15.19 4.54 -11.37
N THR A 9 14.25 5.20 -10.72
CA THR A 9 14.08 5.07 -9.26
C THR A 9 12.63 4.83 -8.87
N GLY A 10 12.43 4.16 -7.73
CA GLY A 10 11.09 3.90 -7.20
C GLY A 10 11.09 3.08 -5.93
N GLY A 11 9.94 3.05 -5.25
CA GLY A 11 9.75 2.21 -4.06
C GLY A 11 9.59 0.73 -4.38
N PHE A 12 8.96 0.40 -5.52
CA PHE A 12 8.67 -0.99 -5.94
C PHE A 12 7.99 -1.84 -4.86
N ASP A 13 7.05 -1.26 -4.15
CA ASP A 13 6.49 -1.81 -2.91
C ASP A 13 4.93 -1.80 -2.88
N PRO A 14 4.30 -2.94 -3.22
CA PRO A 14 4.84 -4.08 -3.93
C PRO A 14 5.11 -3.77 -5.41
N ILE A 15 5.96 -4.59 -6.02
CA ILE A 15 6.17 -4.52 -7.47
C ILE A 15 4.90 -4.99 -8.21
N HIS A 16 4.62 -4.40 -9.39
CA HIS A 16 3.43 -4.72 -10.18
C HIS A 16 3.67 -4.52 -11.69
N SER A 17 2.71 -4.93 -12.51
CA SER A 17 2.81 -4.88 -13.97
C SER A 17 3.13 -3.48 -14.54
N GLY A 18 2.68 -2.41 -13.88
CA GLY A 18 3.04 -1.04 -14.25
C GLY A 18 4.55 -0.76 -14.09
N HIS A 19 5.16 -1.23 -13.00
CA HIS A 19 6.61 -1.15 -12.83
C HIS A 19 7.35 -1.96 -13.92
N ILE A 20 6.88 -3.17 -14.23
CA ILE A 20 7.49 -4.00 -15.28
C ILE A 20 7.45 -3.29 -16.65
N ALA A 21 6.32 -2.67 -17.00
CA ALA A 21 6.20 -1.91 -18.25
C ALA A 21 7.18 -0.73 -18.27
N TYR A 22 7.25 0.03 -17.18
CA TYR A 22 8.19 1.14 -17.01
C TYR A 22 9.64 0.71 -17.17
N LEU A 23 10.07 -0.36 -16.49
CA LEU A 23 11.44 -0.88 -16.58
C LEU A 23 11.76 -1.39 -18.00
N LYS A 24 10.82 -2.08 -18.67
CA LYS A 24 10.99 -2.52 -20.05
C LYS A 24 11.19 -1.36 -21.03
N ASP A 25 10.46 -0.27 -20.85
CA ASP A 25 10.58 0.90 -21.72
C ASP A 25 11.84 1.71 -21.39
N ALA A 26 12.19 1.82 -20.11
CA ALA A 26 13.45 2.44 -19.70
C ALA A 26 14.67 1.71 -20.29
N LYS A 27 14.67 0.36 -20.27
CA LYS A 27 15.78 -0.44 -20.85
C LYS A 27 16.05 -0.14 -22.33
N LYS A 28 15.03 0.27 -23.10
CA LYS A 28 15.19 0.62 -24.53
C LYS A 28 15.96 1.92 -24.76
N LEU A 29 16.19 2.73 -23.73
CA LEU A 29 16.85 4.03 -23.82
C LEU A 29 18.37 3.94 -23.76
N GLY A 30 18.94 2.79 -23.40
CA GLY A 30 20.38 2.63 -23.29
C GLY A 30 20.85 1.18 -23.16
N ASP A 31 22.12 1.03 -22.92
CA ASP A 31 22.79 -0.28 -22.91
C ASP A 31 22.62 -1.01 -21.57
N LYS A 32 22.65 -0.26 -20.45
CA LYS A 32 22.44 -0.79 -19.10
C LYS A 32 21.30 -0.09 -18.38
N LEU A 33 20.46 -0.87 -17.70
CA LEU A 33 19.42 -0.36 -16.81
C LEU A 33 19.83 -0.57 -15.36
N ILE A 34 20.01 0.53 -14.63
CA ILE A 34 20.21 0.55 -13.19
C ILE A 34 18.92 1.01 -12.53
N VAL A 35 18.51 0.30 -11.49
CA VAL A 35 17.31 0.61 -10.74
C VAL A 35 17.68 1.02 -9.32
N GLY A 36 17.42 2.28 -8.98
CA GLY A 36 17.53 2.80 -7.61
C GLY A 36 16.25 2.47 -6.81
N VAL A 37 16.42 1.75 -5.71
CA VAL A 37 15.30 1.40 -4.81
C VAL A 37 15.31 2.38 -3.64
N ASN A 38 14.18 3.08 -3.44
CA ASN A 38 14.03 4.02 -2.32
C ASN A 38 14.07 3.28 -0.97
N SER A 39 14.58 3.97 0.06
CA SER A 39 14.71 3.44 1.41
C SER A 39 13.36 3.08 2.06
N ASP A 40 13.40 2.26 3.10
CA ASP A 40 12.22 1.98 3.93
C ASP A 40 11.73 3.25 4.62
N GLN A 41 12.64 4.13 5.03
CA GLN A 41 12.29 5.41 5.64
C GLN A 41 11.49 6.31 4.69
N TRP A 42 11.85 6.33 3.40
CA TRP A 42 11.07 7.02 2.38
C TRP A 42 9.66 6.44 2.23
N LEU A 43 9.52 5.11 2.29
CA LEU A 43 8.21 4.45 2.25
C LEU A 43 7.37 4.75 3.49
N VAL A 44 7.99 4.79 4.68
CA VAL A 44 7.31 5.21 5.93
C VAL A 44 6.73 6.61 5.78
N GLN A 45 7.51 7.57 5.28
CA GLN A 45 7.03 8.94 5.07
C GLN A 45 5.91 9.01 4.02
N LYS A 46 6.00 8.23 2.95
CA LYS A 46 5.06 8.27 1.83
C LYS A 46 3.78 7.47 2.05
N LYS A 47 3.84 6.35 2.75
CA LYS A 47 2.75 5.36 2.85
C LYS A 47 2.45 4.91 4.29
N GLY A 48 3.22 5.33 5.28
CA GLY A 48 3.11 4.91 6.68
C GLY A 48 3.97 3.71 7.05
N SER A 49 4.18 2.76 6.15
CA SER A 49 5.07 1.60 6.35
C SER A 49 5.48 0.97 5.02
N PRO A 50 6.62 0.30 4.93
CA PRO A 50 6.92 -0.58 3.82
C PRO A 50 6.06 -1.85 3.91
N PHE A 51 5.67 -2.40 2.76
CA PHE A 51 5.05 -3.72 2.64
C PHE A 51 6.14 -4.82 2.62
N LEU A 52 7.22 -4.57 1.88
CA LEU A 52 8.42 -5.40 1.84
C LEU A 52 9.62 -4.58 2.32
N PRO A 53 10.50 -5.14 3.18
CA PRO A 53 11.76 -4.48 3.56
C PRO A 53 12.66 -4.28 2.34
N ILE A 54 13.62 -3.36 2.45
CA ILE A 54 14.45 -2.95 1.31
C ILE A 54 15.25 -4.10 0.70
N GLU A 55 15.73 -5.03 1.51
CA GLU A 55 16.51 -6.19 1.08
C GLU A 55 15.69 -7.06 0.11
N GLU A 56 14.43 -7.34 0.45
CA GLU A 56 13.51 -8.11 -0.39
C GLU A 56 13.20 -7.38 -1.69
N ARG A 57 12.97 -6.06 -1.62
CA ARG A 57 12.67 -5.25 -2.81
C ARG A 57 13.86 -5.19 -3.78
N ILE A 58 15.08 -5.06 -3.26
CA ILE A 58 16.32 -5.09 -4.05
C ILE A 58 16.51 -6.46 -4.68
N GLU A 59 16.33 -7.54 -3.91
CA GLU A 59 16.46 -8.92 -4.41
C GLU A 59 15.46 -9.17 -5.55
N ILE A 60 14.19 -8.83 -5.38
CA ILE A 60 13.17 -8.98 -6.42
C ILE A 60 13.52 -8.17 -7.67
N VAL A 61 13.89 -6.90 -7.52
CA VAL A 61 14.18 -6.02 -8.64
C VAL A 61 15.43 -6.46 -9.39
N SER A 62 16.50 -6.89 -8.70
CA SER A 62 17.75 -7.32 -9.29
C SER A 62 17.61 -8.61 -10.12
N ASN A 63 16.61 -9.44 -9.83
CA ASN A 63 16.33 -10.67 -10.56
C ASN A 63 15.36 -10.49 -11.75
N LEU A 64 14.95 -9.26 -12.07
CA LEU A 64 14.18 -8.99 -13.28
C LEU A 64 15.08 -9.01 -14.51
N SER A 65 14.73 -9.76 -15.52
CA SER A 65 15.54 -9.98 -16.74
C SER A 65 15.91 -8.70 -17.51
N VAL A 66 15.25 -7.58 -17.27
CA VAL A 66 15.50 -6.28 -17.92
C VAL A 66 16.41 -5.39 -17.09
N VAL A 67 16.72 -5.76 -15.86
CA VAL A 67 17.52 -4.97 -14.91
C VAL A 67 18.95 -5.53 -14.90
N ASP A 68 19.90 -4.67 -15.15
CA ASP A 68 21.33 -5.05 -15.10
C ASP A 68 21.90 -4.89 -13.69
N LYS A 69 21.36 -3.95 -12.90
CA LYS A 69 21.74 -3.72 -11.50
C LYS A 69 20.66 -3.02 -10.72
N ALA A 70 20.39 -3.49 -9.50
CA ALA A 70 19.63 -2.74 -8.50
C ALA A 70 20.59 -2.14 -7.47
N ILE A 71 20.31 -0.92 -7.02
CA ILE A 71 21.09 -0.20 -6.01
C ILE A 71 20.17 0.41 -4.95
N GLU A 72 20.58 0.32 -3.70
CA GLU A 72 20.06 1.16 -2.64
C GLU A 72 20.68 2.55 -2.71
N PHE A 73 19.95 3.58 -2.33
CA PHE A 73 20.45 4.93 -2.16
C PHE A 73 19.78 5.62 -0.96
N THR A 74 20.47 6.62 -0.43
CA THR A 74 19.92 7.45 0.66
C THR A 74 19.10 8.59 0.05
N ASP A 75 17.86 8.70 0.47
CA ASP A 75 17.00 9.84 0.13
C ASP A 75 17.52 11.10 0.85
N ASP A 76 17.50 12.25 0.18
CA ASP A 76 17.87 13.53 0.78
C ASP A 76 16.67 14.19 1.49
N GLU A 77 16.91 15.35 2.12
CA GLU A 77 15.87 16.11 2.84
C GLU A 77 14.66 16.49 1.96
N LEU A 78 14.86 16.55 0.65
CA LEU A 78 13.82 16.82 -0.34
C LEU A 78 13.12 15.54 -0.83
N ASN A 79 13.47 14.38 -0.26
CA ASN A 79 13.02 13.06 -0.71
C ASN A 79 13.29 12.82 -2.21
N SER A 80 14.40 13.35 -2.70
CA SER A 80 14.80 13.27 -4.10
C SER A 80 15.67 12.05 -4.39
N ALA A 81 15.71 11.66 -5.67
CA ALA A 81 16.58 10.61 -6.17
C ALA A 81 18.03 11.09 -6.47
N SER A 82 18.40 12.25 -5.97
CA SER A 82 19.73 12.83 -6.21
C SER A 82 20.87 11.92 -5.74
N GLY A 83 20.68 11.20 -4.63
CA GLY A 83 21.65 10.23 -4.14
C GLY A 83 21.86 9.07 -5.12
N ALA A 84 20.82 8.59 -5.79
CA ALA A 84 20.90 7.55 -6.80
C ALA A 84 21.68 8.05 -8.05
N ILE A 85 21.36 9.26 -8.53
CA ILE A 85 22.04 9.86 -9.70
C ILE A 85 23.53 10.04 -9.41
N GLN A 86 23.88 10.59 -8.23
CA GLN A 86 25.28 10.79 -7.84
C GLN A 86 26.03 9.45 -7.77
N LYS A 87 25.43 8.43 -7.17
CA LYS A 87 26.02 7.08 -7.06
C LYS A 87 26.33 6.46 -8.43
N VAL A 88 25.43 6.69 -9.41
CA VAL A 88 25.67 6.23 -10.79
C VAL A 88 26.73 7.05 -11.49
N ILE A 89 26.79 8.38 -11.31
CA ILE A 89 27.87 9.23 -11.83
C ILE A 89 29.23 8.75 -11.31
N ASP A 90 29.34 8.51 -10.01
CA ASP A 90 30.60 8.09 -9.38
C ASP A 90 31.07 6.71 -9.88
N GLN A 91 30.14 5.82 -10.20
CA GLN A 91 30.41 4.48 -10.70
C GLN A 91 30.71 4.46 -12.21
N TYR A 92 30.15 5.40 -12.96
CA TYR A 92 30.24 5.49 -14.43
C TYR A 92 30.58 6.92 -14.88
N PRO A 93 31.76 7.46 -14.49
CA PRO A 93 32.08 8.88 -14.67
C PRO A 93 32.16 9.33 -16.13
N ASP A 94 32.54 8.42 -17.02
CA ASP A 94 32.75 8.71 -18.45
C ASP A 94 31.55 8.33 -19.34
N ASN A 95 30.47 7.83 -18.71
CA ASN A 95 29.28 7.35 -19.42
C ASN A 95 28.20 8.42 -19.49
N LYS A 96 27.39 8.37 -20.53
CA LYS A 96 26.14 9.10 -20.57
C LYS A 96 25.11 8.41 -19.66
N ILE A 97 24.45 9.20 -18.79
CA ILE A 97 23.43 8.75 -17.87
C ILE A 97 22.09 9.34 -18.29
N ILE A 98 21.11 8.50 -18.51
CA ILE A 98 19.72 8.91 -18.76
C ILE A 98 18.91 8.62 -17.49
N PHE A 99 18.52 9.69 -16.77
CA PHE A 99 17.57 9.56 -15.67
C PHE A 99 16.14 9.52 -16.23
N ALA A 100 15.57 8.33 -16.30
CA ALA A 100 14.29 8.07 -16.91
C ALA A 100 13.17 8.14 -15.88
N ASN A 101 12.17 9.00 -16.11
CA ASN A 101 11.03 9.24 -15.23
C ASN A 101 9.73 8.79 -15.89
N GLY A 102 8.91 8.09 -15.11
CA GLY A 102 7.59 7.64 -15.53
C GLY A 102 6.46 8.24 -14.69
N GLY A 103 5.22 7.95 -15.09
CA GLY A 103 4.03 8.40 -14.38
C GLY A 103 3.80 9.92 -14.48
N ASP A 104 3.57 10.55 -13.34
CA ASP A 104 3.21 11.96 -13.19
C ASP A 104 4.42 12.89 -12.96
N ARG A 105 5.65 12.38 -13.12
CA ARG A 105 6.86 13.19 -13.01
C ARG A 105 7.11 13.99 -14.30
N THR A 106 7.35 15.29 -14.12
CA THR A 106 7.63 16.26 -15.20
C THR A 106 8.87 17.09 -14.87
N SER A 107 9.35 17.89 -15.82
CA SER A 107 10.47 18.82 -15.63
C SER A 107 10.27 19.76 -14.42
N ASP A 108 9.03 20.10 -14.10
CA ASP A 108 8.69 21.15 -13.13
C ASP A 108 8.54 20.61 -11.70
N ASN A 109 8.52 19.27 -11.51
CA ASN A 109 8.23 18.67 -10.22
C ASN A 109 9.33 17.73 -9.70
N ILE A 110 10.54 17.75 -10.29
CA ILE A 110 11.69 16.97 -9.83
C ILE A 110 12.85 17.87 -9.44
N PRO A 111 13.29 17.85 -8.15
CA PRO A 111 14.39 18.69 -7.68
C PRO A 111 15.74 18.29 -8.27
N GLU A 112 15.87 17.08 -8.78
CA GLU A 112 17.08 16.54 -9.40
C GLU A 112 17.53 17.37 -10.62
N MET A 113 16.58 17.93 -11.36
CA MET A 113 16.92 18.75 -12.54
C MET A 113 17.75 19.97 -12.17
N GLU A 114 17.39 20.69 -11.11
CA GLU A 114 18.14 21.87 -10.67
C GLU A 114 19.55 21.49 -10.20
N LYS A 115 19.66 20.37 -9.46
CA LYS A 115 20.93 19.89 -8.91
C LYS A 115 21.93 19.44 -9.99
N PHE A 116 21.45 18.79 -11.06
CA PHE A 116 22.29 18.22 -12.11
C PHE A 116 22.24 18.99 -13.44
N LYS A 117 21.63 20.18 -13.51
CA LYS A 117 21.48 20.98 -14.74
C LYS A 117 22.79 21.30 -15.47
N ASN A 118 23.91 21.38 -14.73
CA ASN A 118 25.23 21.68 -15.28
C ASN A 118 26.05 20.41 -15.62
N ASN A 119 25.51 19.22 -15.31
CA ASN A 119 26.21 17.97 -15.61
C ASN A 119 25.88 17.53 -17.05
N LYS A 120 26.84 17.67 -17.96
CA LYS A 120 26.67 17.35 -19.39
C LYS A 120 26.45 15.86 -19.68
N ASN A 121 26.78 14.99 -18.71
CA ASN A 121 26.65 13.55 -18.87
C ASN A 121 25.25 13.05 -18.38
N VAL A 122 24.46 13.90 -17.74
CA VAL A 122 23.12 13.53 -17.23
C VAL A 122 22.03 14.12 -18.12
N GLU A 123 21.21 13.26 -18.69
CA GLU A 123 20.02 13.60 -19.46
C GLU A 123 18.76 13.15 -18.70
N PHE A 124 17.72 13.98 -18.70
CA PHE A 124 16.43 13.65 -18.09
C PHE A 124 15.42 13.25 -19.18
N LYS A 125 14.76 12.10 -19.01
CA LYS A 125 13.68 11.62 -19.87
C LYS A 125 12.40 11.48 -19.07
N PHE A 126 11.27 11.92 -19.63
CA PHE A 126 9.94 11.86 -19.02
C PHE A 126 8.98 11.02 -19.85
N GLY A 127 7.85 10.63 -19.26
CA GLY A 127 6.81 9.84 -19.94
C GLY A 127 7.21 8.40 -20.25
N VAL A 128 8.26 7.88 -19.59
CA VAL A 128 8.74 6.52 -19.82
C VAL A 128 7.75 5.53 -19.18
N GLY A 129 7.36 4.50 -19.95
CA GLY A 129 6.35 3.51 -19.53
C GLY A 129 4.92 3.87 -19.96
N GLY A 130 4.73 5.00 -20.65
CA GLY A 130 3.45 5.46 -21.21
C GLY A 130 2.56 6.18 -20.21
N ASP A 131 1.52 6.86 -20.73
CA ASP A 131 0.63 7.74 -19.97
C ASP A 131 -0.45 6.98 -19.18
N PHE A 132 -0.63 5.69 -19.43
CA PHE A 132 -1.64 4.88 -18.75
C PHE A 132 -1.08 4.22 -17.50
N LYS A 133 -1.51 4.71 -16.35
CA LYS A 133 -1.25 4.08 -15.05
C LYS A 133 -2.00 2.76 -14.95
N LYS A 134 -1.39 1.68 -15.47
CA LYS A 134 -1.99 0.33 -15.49
C LYS A 134 -2.29 -0.22 -14.09
N ASN A 135 -1.53 0.20 -13.08
CA ASN A 135 -1.68 -0.26 -11.71
C ASN A 135 -0.94 0.67 -10.73
N SER A 136 -1.17 0.49 -9.43
CA SER A 136 -0.50 1.24 -8.38
C SER A 136 -0.31 0.36 -7.16
N SER A 137 0.87 0.39 -6.55
CA SER A 137 1.14 -0.30 -5.29
C SER A 137 0.11 0.06 -4.21
N SER A 138 -0.27 1.34 -4.12
CA SER A 138 -1.28 1.79 -3.16
C SER A 138 -2.67 1.20 -3.42
N TRP A 139 -3.05 0.98 -4.69
CA TRP A 139 -4.32 0.31 -5.01
C TRP A 139 -4.28 -1.17 -4.66
N ILE A 140 -3.16 -1.84 -4.93
CA ILE A 140 -2.97 -3.24 -4.59
C ILE A 140 -3.06 -3.42 -3.07
N LEU A 141 -2.33 -2.61 -2.30
CA LEU A 141 -2.34 -2.67 -0.84
C LEU A 141 -3.73 -2.35 -0.25
N LYS A 142 -4.42 -1.33 -0.79
CA LYS A 142 -5.79 -1.01 -0.36
C LYS A 142 -6.77 -2.16 -0.60
N ASN A 143 -6.62 -2.88 -1.72
CA ASN A 143 -7.46 -4.02 -2.04
C ASN A 143 -7.05 -5.30 -1.27
N TRP A 144 -5.86 -5.32 -0.69
CA TRP A 144 -5.35 -6.46 0.09
C TRP A 144 -5.73 -6.42 1.58
N GLN A 145 -6.42 -5.39 2.04
CA GLN A 145 -6.97 -5.30 3.40
C GLN A 145 -8.08 -6.34 3.65
N GLY A 146 -7.79 -7.62 3.43
CA GLY A 146 -8.70 -8.76 3.58
C GLY A 146 -9.89 -8.73 2.61
N PRO A 147 -10.31 -9.87 2.06
CA PRO A 147 -11.48 -9.93 1.20
C PRO A 147 -12.73 -9.54 2.01
N LEU A 148 -13.61 -8.73 1.38
CA LEU A 148 -14.95 -8.50 1.93
C LEU A 148 -15.77 -9.79 1.76
N GLU A 149 -16.26 -10.33 2.87
CA GLU A 149 -17.21 -11.43 2.86
C GLU A 149 -18.63 -10.89 2.91
N TYR A 150 -19.35 -11.01 1.79
CA TYR A 150 -20.73 -10.56 1.66
C TYR A 150 -21.72 -11.56 2.27
N ARG A 151 -22.74 -11.03 2.94
CA ARG A 151 -23.85 -11.76 3.57
C ARG A 151 -25.16 -11.03 3.24
N PRO A 152 -26.34 -11.66 3.38
CA PRO A 152 -27.61 -11.00 3.14
C PRO A 152 -27.82 -9.71 3.95
N TRP A 153 -27.20 -9.63 5.11
CA TRP A 153 -27.31 -8.49 6.02
C TRP A 153 -26.25 -7.40 5.81
N GLY A 154 -25.26 -7.59 4.93
CA GLY A 154 -24.17 -6.65 4.72
C GLY A 154 -22.87 -7.35 4.35
N TRP A 155 -21.76 -6.95 4.97
CA TRP A 155 -20.46 -7.58 4.77
C TRP A 155 -19.60 -7.49 6.04
N PHE A 156 -18.59 -8.34 6.10
CA PHE A 156 -17.50 -8.20 7.07
C PHE A 156 -16.15 -8.47 6.41
N ARG A 157 -15.08 -8.02 7.06
CA ARG A 157 -13.70 -8.41 6.75
C ARG A 157 -12.96 -8.72 8.05
N ILE A 158 -11.99 -9.61 7.95
CA ILE A 158 -11.06 -9.89 9.03
C ILE A 158 -9.93 -8.86 8.93
N ILE A 159 -9.68 -8.13 10.01
CA ILE A 159 -8.59 -7.17 10.14
C ILE A 159 -7.37 -7.85 10.72
N ASP A 160 -7.56 -8.71 11.72
CA ASP A 160 -6.53 -9.51 12.35
C ASP A 160 -7.09 -10.87 12.78
N ASP A 161 -6.28 -11.93 12.64
CA ASP A 161 -6.63 -13.31 13.01
C ASP A 161 -5.42 -13.96 13.69
N SER A 162 -5.31 -13.74 15.00
CA SER A 162 -4.23 -14.22 15.83
C SER A 162 -4.68 -15.40 16.69
N ASP A 163 -3.76 -16.06 17.38
CA ASP A 163 -4.05 -17.26 18.18
C ASP A 163 -4.97 -16.97 19.37
N ASP A 164 -4.91 -15.75 19.93
CA ASP A 164 -5.60 -15.32 21.14
C ASP A 164 -6.78 -14.38 20.87
N HIS A 165 -6.88 -13.78 19.67
CA HIS A 165 -7.98 -12.89 19.32
C HIS A 165 -8.24 -12.84 17.80
N LYS A 166 -9.42 -12.36 17.42
CA LYS A 166 -9.77 -12.05 16.04
C LYS A 166 -10.51 -10.72 15.96
N ILE A 167 -10.01 -9.81 15.12
CA ILE A 167 -10.63 -8.50 14.88
C ILE A 167 -11.34 -8.49 13.53
N LYS A 168 -12.60 -8.07 13.54
CA LYS A 168 -13.41 -7.90 12.33
C LYS A 168 -13.95 -6.48 12.23
N GLU A 169 -14.04 -5.98 11.01
CA GLU A 169 -14.92 -4.87 10.67
C GLU A 169 -16.19 -5.43 10.04
N ILE A 170 -17.33 -4.93 10.48
CA ILE A 170 -18.66 -5.37 10.01
C ILE A 170 -19.43 -4.15 9.55
N GLN A 171 -20.06 -4.24 8.38
CA GLN A 171 -21.10 -3.31 7.95
C GLN A 171 -22.43 -4.04 7.86
N VAL A 172 -23.45 -3.47 8.51
CA VAL A 172 -24.83 -3.97 8.45
C VAL A 172 -25.68 -3.00 7.64
N ASN A 173 -26.35 -3.54 6.62
CA ASN A 173 -27.26 -2.76 5.77
C ASN A 173 -28.41 -2.16 6.58
N PRO A 174 -29.05 -1.08 6.10
CA PRO A 174 -30.28 -0.57 6.68
C PRO A 174 -31.33 -1.67 6.86
N ASN A 175 -32.07 -1.62 7.97
CA ASN A 175 -33.16 -2.53 8.29
C ASN A 175 -32.78 -4.03 8.20
N SER A 176 -31.55 -4.35 8.60
CA SER A 176 -30.99 -5.70 8.52
C SER A 176 -30.46 -6.18 9.87
N ARG A 177 -30.39 -7.49 10.04
CA ARG A 177 -29.92 -8.11 11.29
C ARG A 177 -29.10 -9.37 11.04
N LEU A 178 -28.18 -9.67 11.95
CA LEU A 178 -27.43 -10.91 11.98
C LEU A 178 -28.29 -12.04 12.59
N SER A 179 -27.81 -13.27 12.48
CA SER A 179 -28.42 -14.43 13.14
C SER A 179 -28.33 -14.29 14.68
N TYR A 180 -29.31 -14.85 15.39
CA TYR A 180 -29.24 -14.99 16.85
C TYR A 180 -28.34 -16.18 17.17
N GLN A 181 -27.20 -15.95 17.82
CA GLN A 181 -26.09 -16.90 17.97
C GLN A 181 -25.50 -16.86 19.38
N SER A 182 -24.77 -17.91 19.75
CA SER A 182 -23.96 -17.96 20.97
C SER A 182 -22.63 -18.70 20.68
N HIS A 183 -21.60 -18.41 21.48
CA HIS A 183 -20.28 -19.01 21.33
C HIS A 183 -19.80 -19.62 22.64
N ALA A 184 -19.46 -20.92 22.60
CA ALA A 184 -19.11 -21.67 23.80
C ALA A 184 -17.65 -21.44 24.27
N LYS A 185 -16.80 -20.80 23.46
CA LYS A 185 -15.34 -20.74 23.71
C LYS A 185 -14.75 -19.32 23.59
N ARG A 186 -15.56 -18.32 23.30
CA ARG A 186 -15.08 -16.94 23.15
C ARG A 186 -16.09 -15.94 23.65
N SER A 187 -15.60 -14.85 24.19
CA SER A 187 -16.34 -13.62 24.41
C SER A 187 -16.17 -12.68 23.23
N GLU A 188 -16.98 -11.63 23.19
CA GLU A 188 -16.88 -10.62 22.14
C GLU A 188 -16.98 -9.21 22.71
N VAL A 189 -16.25 -8.27 22.09
CA VAL A 189 -16.41 -6.83 22.33
C VAL A 189 -16.84 -6.18 21.00
N TRP A 190 -17.94 -5.48 21.01
CA TRP A 190 -18.44 -4.74 19.85
C TRP A 190 -18.40 -3.25 20.11
N THR A 191 -17.85 -2.49 19.20
CA THR A 191 -17.76 -1.02 19.27
C THR A 191 -18.34 -0.41 18.01
N VAL A 192 -19.33 0.48 18.16
CA VAL A 192 -19.96 1.18 17.03
C VAL A 192 -19.02 2.28 16.50
N ILE A 193 -18.71 2.21 15.21
CA ILE A 193 -17.86 3.18 14.49
C ILE A 193 -18.74 4.22 13.77
N LYS A 194 -19.88 3.77 13.20
CA LYS A 194 -20.80 4.63 12.44
C LYS A 194 -22.21 4.09 12.52
N GLY A 195 -23.19 4.98 12.66
CA GLY A 195 -24.61 4.63 12.75
C GLY A 195 -25.03 4.30 14.17
N ASP A 196 -26.23 3.73 14.33
CA ASP A 196 -26.82 3.31 15.60
C ASP A 196 -27.09 1.80 15.54
N ALA A 197 -26.72 1.09 16.60
CA ALA A 197 -26.89 -0.35 16.71
C ALA A 197 -27.88 -0.72 17.79
N THR A 198 -28.70 -1.73 17.53
CA THR A 198 -29.48 -2.46 18.54
C THR A 198 -28.81 -3.81 18.75
N VAL A 199 -28.43 -4.12 19.98
CA VAL A 199 -27.77 -5.37 20.34
C VAL A 199 -28.68 -6.11 21.34
N LEU A 200 -29.06 -7.33 20.98
CA LEU A 200 -29.80 -8.21 21.88
C LEU A 200 -28.80 -9.16 22.56
N ILE A 201 -28.82 -9.22 23.90
CA ILE A 201 -27.99 -10.13 24.70
C ILE A 201 -28.88 -10.78 25.75
N ASP A 202 -29.05 -12.12 25.67
CA ASP A 202 -29.86 -12.90 26.61
C ASP A 202 -31.19 -12.23 26.94
N ASP A 203 -31.98 -11.85 25.92
CA ASP A 203 -33.29 -11.18 26.00
C ASP A 203 -33.27 -9.72 26.50
N SER A 204 -32.07 -9.14 26.74
CA SER A 204 -31.91 -7.72 27.08
C SER A 204 -31.51 -6.93 25.84
N GLU A 205 -32.17 -5.82 25.58
CA GLU A 205 -31.91 -4.95 24.44
C GLU A 205 -31.02 -3.77 24.86
N HIS A 206 -29.93 -3.54 24.06
CA HIS A 206 -28.97 -2.46 24.25
C HIS A 206 -28.91 -1.58 23.00
N HIS A 207 -29.12 -0.28 23.18
CA HIS A 207 -28.96 0.72 22.10
C HIS A 207 -27.60 1.37 22.19
N LEU A 208 -26.81 1.22 21.14
CA LEU A 208 -25.44 1.72 21.08
C LEU A 208 -25.32 2.78 19.99
N LYS A 209 -24.71 3.91 20.33
CA LYS A 209 -24.32 4.98 19.41
C LYS A 209 -22.83 4.91 19.12
N VAL A 210 -22.38 5.73 18.18
CA VAL A 210 -20.95 5.88 17.85
C VAL A 210 -20.12 6.05 19.13
N ASN A 211 -18.99 5.33 19.21
CA ASN A 211 -18.08 5.21 20.35
C ASN A 211 -18.64 4.42 21.56
N ASN A 212 -19.85 3.88 21.51
CA ASN A 212 -20.30 2.94 22.54
C ASN A 212 -19.80 1.53 22.24
N SER A 213 -19.46 0.81 23.29
CA SER A 213 -19.07 -0.59 23.25
C SER A 213 -19.95 -1.44 24.14
N VAL A 214 -20.09 -2.71 23.78
CA VAL A 214 -20.76 -3.73 24.59
C VAL A 214 -19.87 -4.97 24.67
N PHE A 215 -19.85 -5.58 25.85
CA PHE A 215 -19.20 -6.87 26.09
C PHE A 215 -20.24 -7.98 26.06
N ILE A 216 -19.94 -9.05 25.32
CA ILE A 216 -20.76 -10.25 25.19
C ILE A 216 -20.02 -11.41 25.84
N PRO A 217 -20.50 -11.93 26.98
CA PRO A 217 -19.87 -13.05 27.67
C PRO A 217 -19.90 -14.34 26.85
N VAL A 218 -18.97 -15.25 27.19
CA VAL A 218 -18.97 -16.62 26.66
C VAL A 218 -20.32 -17.28 26.96
N GLY A 219 -20.92 -17.91 25.96
CA GLY A 219 -22.19 -18.63 26.09
C GLY A 219 -23.47 -17.79 25.97
N SER A 220 -23.37 -16.46 26.10
CA SER A 220 -24.52 -15.57 25.96
C SER A 220 -25.06 -15.57 24.54
N LYS A 221 -26.37 -15.68 24.40
CA LYS A 221 -27.04 -15.54 23.09
C LYS A 221 -27.10 -14.06 22.72
N HIS A 222 -26.75 -13.77 21.48
CA HIS A 222 -26.72 -12.37 21.05
C HIS A 222 -27.03 -12.19 19.56
N ARG A 223 -27.46 -10.97 19.21
CA ARG A 223 -27.74 -10.56 17.84
C ARG A 223 -27.52 -9.07 17.67
N LEU A 224 -26.94 -8.70 16.54
CA LEU A 224 -26.81 -7.32 16.09
C LEU A 224 -27.93 -6.99 15.11
N GLU A 225 -28.56 -5.84 15.29
CA GLU A 225 -29.58 -5.28 14.40
C GLU A 225 -29.26 -3.84 14.05
N ASN A 226 -29.47 -3.50 12.78
CA ASN A 226 -29.55 -2.14 12.29
C ASN A 226 -31.01 -1.83 11.97
N ASN A 227 -31.67 -1.15 12.87
CA ASN A 227 -33.08 -0.75 12.74
C ASN A 227 -33.24 0.67 12.18
N THR A 228 -32.21 1.17 11.47
CA THR A 228 -32.15 2.53 10.87
C THR A 228 -32.10 2.47 9.35
N ASP A 229 -32.31 3.61 8.69
CA ASP A 229 -32.25 3.76 7.24
C ASP A 229 -30.81 4.05 6.71
N THR A 230 -29.81 4.03 7.60
CA THR A 230 -28.40 4.28 7.25
C THR A 230 -27.54 3.05 7.56
N PRO A 231 -26.43 2.82 6.82
CA PRO A 231 -25.52 1.72 7.13
C PRO A 231 -24.89 1.87 8.51
N LEU A 232 -24.82 0.76 9.25
CA LEU A 232 -24.15 0.61 10.53
C LEU A 232 -22.76 -0.02 10.33
N ASN A 233 -21.72 0.59 10.88
CA ASN A 233 -20.38 0.01 10.92
C ASN A 233 -19.92 -0.17 12.36
N LEU A 234 -19.33 -1.32 12.65
CA LEU A 234 -18.74 -1.63 13.95
C LEU A 234 -17.44 -2.44 13.82
N SER A 235 -16.58 -2.33 14.83
CA SER A 235 -15.52 -3.29 15.07
C SER A 235 -16.00 -4.37 16.02
N LEU A 236 -15.59 -5.60 15.77
CA LEU A 236 -15.89 -6.76 16.58
C LEU A 236 -14.57 -7.48 16.91
N ILE A 237 -14.35 -7.69 18.20
CA ILE A 237 -13.18 -8.40 18.71
C ILE A 237 -13.67 -9.68 19.36
N HIS A 238 -13.18 -10.82 18.90
CA HIS A 238 -13.27 -12.12 19.56
C HIS A 238 -12.09 -12.29 20.51
N ILE A 239 -12.35 -12.75 21.72
CA ILE A 239 -11.35 -12.99 22.76
C ILE A 239 -11.53 -14.38 23.35
#